data_2d66609d5a4104a974aaff4102ea28e2
#
_entry.id   2d66609d5a4104a974aaff4102ea28e2
#
_cell.length_a   1.000
_cell.length_b   1.000
_cell.length_c   1.000
_cell.angle_alpha   90.00
_cell.angle_beta   90.00
_cell.angle_gamma   90.00
#
_symmetry.space_group_name_H-M   'P 1'
#
loop_
_entity.id
_entity.type
_entity.pdbx_description
1 polymer ?
#
loop_
_entity_poly.entity_id
_entity_poly.type
_entity_poly.pdbx_seq_one_letter_code
_entity_poly.pdbx_strand_id
1 'polypeptide(L)'
;MQLTQLDWIVVCLYITVTLLTGLYFARRASRQTDEFFLGGRSMPWWLLGTSMVATTFSTDTPNLVTDLVRTGGVSENWIWWAMGISGMCTVFFYAQLWRRSNILTDVGFYELRYSGRPAAFLRGFRALYLGIFFNVMIMATVTLAAIKIGGILLGVSKYEVILIAGTVTALYSATSGLWGVVVTDLLLFIVAMTGSLAAAYYAVQQPEVGGLNGLFTNPELAGKLALLPDFTDLHSAAAIFIIPIAVQWWSTWYPGAEPGGGGYVAQRMLAAKDESHALKATLWFNLAHYALRPWPWIIVALASLIVYPTLDSIQAAFPTVDPSIVRHDLAYPAMLVFLPSGLLGLVVASLTAAYMLSLIHI
;
A
#
# COMPACT_ATOMS: atom_id res chain seq x y z
N MET A 1 -14.73 -19.51 -5.78
CA MET A 1 -13.52 -20.34 -5.95
C MET A 1 -13.05 -20.72 -4.55
N GLN A 2 -12.59 -21.91 -4.31
CA GLN A 2 -12.06 -22.29 -3.00
C GLN A 2 -10.54 -22.44 -3.12
N LEU A 3 -9.79 -21.89 -2.15
CA LEU A 3 -8.36 -22.10 -2.06
C LEU A 3 -8.07 -23.61 -1.92
N THR A 4 -7.04 -24.07 -2.59
CA THR A 4 -6.56 -25.45 -2.48
C THR A 4 -5.85 -25.66 -1.13
N GLN A 5 -5.59 -26.93 -0.78
CA GLN A 5 -4.81 -27.22 0.43
C GLN A 5 -3.41 -26.57 0.40
N LEU A 6 -2.78 -26.51 -0.79
CA LEU A 6 -1.48 -25.88 -0.95
C LEU A 6 -1.55 -24.37 -0.68
N ASP A 7 -2.59 -23.68 -1.15
CA ASP A 7 -2.78 -22.25 -0.86
C ASP A 7 -2.92 -21.99 0.63
N TRP A 8 -3.72 -22.79 1.32
CA TRP A 8 -3.87 -22.69 2.78
C TRP A 8 -2.57 -22.96 3.54
N ILE A 9 -1.77 -23.94 3.09
CA ILE A 9 -0.44 -24.21 3.67
C ILE A 9 0.45 -22.96 3.54
N VAL A 10 0.49 -22.33 2.36
CA VAL A 10 1.29 -21.12 2.10
C VAL A 10 0.81 -19.96 2.98
N VAL A 11 -0.50 -19.72 3.08
CA VAL A 11 -1.08 -18.67 3.92
C VAL A 11 -0.73 -18.91 5.40
N CYS A 12 -0.95 -20.12 5.92
CA CYS A 12 -0.66 -20.46 7.30
C CYS A 12 0.85 -20.36 7.61
N LEU A 13 1.71 -20.82 6.70
CA LEU A 13 3.16 -20.71 6.84
C LEU A 13 3.59 -19.24 6.92
N TYR A 14 3.10 -18.40 6.02
CA TYR A 14 3.41 -16.97 6.03
C TYR A 14 2.98 -16.29 7.34
N ILE A 15 1.74 -16.51 7.79
CA ILE A 15 1.24 -15.95 9.05
C ILE A 15 2.08 -16.45 10.23
N THR A 16 2.43 -17.75 10.26
CA THR A 16 3.26 -18.33 11.31
C THR A 16 4.64 -17.68 11.36
N VAL A 17 5.31 -17.54 10.21
CA VAL A 17 6.63 -16.89 10.12
C VAL A 17 6.55 -15.43 10.59
N THR A 18 5.51 -14.70 10.19
CA THR A 18 5.29 -13.32 10.61
C THR A 18 5.10 -13.22 12.12
N LEU A 19 4.25 -14.06 12.72
CA LEU A 19 4.02 -14.09 14.17
C LEU A 19 5.30 -14.46 14.94
N LEU A 20 6.02 -15.49 14.50
CA LEU A 20 7.29 -15.90 15.13
C LEU A 20 8.34 -14.80 15.07
N THR A 21 8.43 -14.08 13.95
CA THR A 21 9.32 -12.92 13.81
C THR A 21 8.94 -11.83 14.82
N GLY A 22 7.65 -11.50 14.92
CA GLY A 22 7.15 -10.53 15.90
C GLY A 22 7.50 -10.92 17.34
N LEU A 23 7.26 -12.16 17.72
CA LEU A 23 7.59 -12.70 19.05
C LEU A 23 9.09 -12.71 19.34
N TYR A 24 9.92 -13.03 18.35
CA TYR A 24 11.37 -12.99 18.49
C TYR A 24 11.87 -11.59 18.87
N PHE A 25 11.35 -10.54 18.21
CA PHE A 25 11.73 -9.18 18.50
C PHE A 25 11.03 -8.55 19.72
N ALA A 26 9.95 -9.14 20.21
CA ALA A 26 9.19 -8.63 21.37
C ALA A 26 10.07 -8.43 22.63
N ARG A 27 11.00 -9.35 22.88
CA ARG A 27 11.94 -9.24 24.01
C ARG A 27 12.88 -8.03 23.90
N ARG A 28 13.24 -7.63 22.69
CA ARG A 28 14.05 -6.44 22.43
C ARG A 28 13.22 -5.18 22.59
N ALA A 29 12.02 -5.17 22.02
CA ALA A 29 11.08 -4.06 22.09
C ALA A 29 10.70 -3.67 23.53
N SER A 30 10.62 -4.63 24.43
CA SER A 30 10.21 -4.39 25.83
C SER A 30 11.29 -3.74 26.73
N ARG A 31 12.51 -3.54 26.22
CA ARG A 31 13.62 -3.04 27.06
C ARG A 31 13.55 -1.55 27.34
N GLN A 32 13.26 -0.74 26.32
CA GLN A 32 13.23 0.73 26.41
C GLN A 32 12.25 1.31 25.39
N THR A 33 11.70 2.50 25.68
CA THR A 33 10.78 3.21 24.80
C THR A 33 11.40 3.50 23.42
N ASP A 34 12.67 3.88 23.36
CA ASP A 34 13.42 4.11 22.12
C ASP A 34 13.58 2.83 21.29
N GLU A 35 13.79 1.67 21.94
CA GLU A 35 13.82 0.38 21.26
C GLU A 35 12.45 0.01 20.69
N PHE A 36 11.37 0.30 21.42
CA PHE A 36 10.02 0.00 20.97
C PHE A 36 9.62 0.83 19.75
N PHE A 37 9.76 2.18 19.82
CA PHE A 37 9.28 3.10 18.78
C PHE A 37 10.28 3.33 17.64
N LEU A 38 11.59 3.30 17.91
CA LEU A 38 12.64 3.68 16.98
C LEU A 38 13.71 2.58 16.76
N GLY A 39 13.55 1.41 17.36
CA GLY A 39 14.51 0.31 17.23
C GLY A 39 15.94 0.68 17.62
N GLY A 40 16.10 1.58 18.62
CA GLY A 40 17.40 2.06 19.07
C GLY A 40 18.16 2.89 18.01
N ARG A 41 17.47 3.43 17.01
CA ARG A 41 18.04 4.28 15.94
C ARG A 41 19.26 3.63 15.25
N SER A 42 19.17 2.35 14.96
CA SER A 42 20.29 1.56 14.43
C SER A 42 20.02 0.95 13.04
N MET A 43 18.90 1.29 12.43
CA MET A 43 18.42 0.62 11.23
C MET A 43 19.07 1.14 9.94
N PRO A 44 19.43 0.23 9.00
CA PRO A 44 20.00 0.60 7.72
C PRO A 44 18.95 1.10 6.74
N TRP A 45 19.38 1.92 5.78
CA TRP A 45 18.51 2.60 4.81
C TRP A 45 17.66 1.66 3.95
N TRP A 46 18.24 0.57 3.47
CA TRP A 46 17.55 -0.39 2.60
C TRP A 46 16.38 -1.08 3.33
N LEU A 47 16.58 -1.40 4.60
CA LEU A 47 15.57 -2.03 5.43
C LEU A 47 14.43 -1.06 5.76
N LEU A 48 14.77 0.17 6.17
CA LEU A 48 13.79 1.22 6.47
C LEU A 48 13.00 1.66 5.23
N GLY A 49 13.68 1.89 4.11
CA GLY A 49 13.01 2.28 2.87
C GLY A 49 12.10 1.18 2.34
N THR A 50 12.51 -0.10 2.44
CA THR A 50 11.64 -1.23 2.10
C THR A 50 10.44 -1.32 3.05
N SER A 51 10.63 -1.08 4.34
CA SER A 51 9.53 -0.99 5.31
C SER A 51 8.56 0.15 4.96
N MET A 52 9.04 1.34 4.57
CA MET A 52 8.18 2.42 4.09
C MET A 52 7.33 1.98 2.89
N VAL A 53 7.92 1.31 1.91
CA VAL A 53 7.17 0.79 0.75
C VAL A 53 6.18 -0.28 1.17
N ALA A 54 6.59 -1.24 2.00
CA ALA A 54 5.74 -2.33 2.45
C ALA A 54 4.51 -1.81 3.21
N THR A 55 4.68 -0.80 4.06
CA THR A 55 3.59 -0.15 4.78
C THR A 55 2.56 0.51 3.84
N THR A 56 2.97 0.90 2.63
CA THR A 56 2.06 1.43 1.60
C THR A 56 1.43 0.34 0.74
N PHE A 57 1.82 -0.93 0.88
CA PHE A 57 1.04 -2.03 0.34
C PHE A 57 -0.21 -2.20 1.20
N SER A 58 -1.34 -1.96 0.59
CA SER A 58 -2.64 -2.20 1.20
C SER A 58 -3.52 -2.91 0.18
N THR A 59 -4.65 -3.41 0.61
CA THR A 59 -5.60 -4.11 -0.27
C THR A 59 -6.29 -3.18 -1.26
N ASP A 60 -6.34 -1.89 -0.95
CA ASP A 60 -7.00 -0.88 -1.78
C ASP A 60 -6.13 -0.35 -2.93
N THR A 61 -4.80 -0.31 -2.78
CA THR A 61 -3.92 0.30 -3.79
C THR A 61 -3.95 -0.42 -5.16
N PRO A 62 -3.84 -1.76 -5.25
CA PRO A 62 -4.00 -2.44 -6.54
C PRO A 62 -5.38 -2.25 -7.16
N ASN A 63 -6.42 -2.19 -6.32
CA ASN A 63 -7.79 -1.94 -6.74
C ASN A 63 -7.94 -0.52 -7.29
N LEU A 64 -7.37 0.50 -6.62
CA LEU A 64 -7.35 1.88 -7.09
C LEU A 64 -6.66 2.01 -8.45
N VAL A 65 -5.46 1.43 -8.60
CA VAL A 65 -4.73 1.46 -9.89
C VAL A 65 -5.56 0.80 -10.98
N THR A 66 -6.23 -0.31 -10.66
CA THR A 66 -7.09 -1.00 -11.62
C THR A 66 -8.31 -0.17 -12.00
N ASP A 67 -8.95 0.51 -11.07
CA ASP A 67 -10.07 1.42 -11.34
C ASP A 67 -9.63 2.53 -12.29
N LEU A 68 -8.54 3.23 -11.98
CA LEU A 68 -7.99 4.31 -12.78
C LEU A 68 -7.65 3.85 -14.21
N VAL A 69 -6.93 2.74 -14.37
CA VAL A 69 -6.54 2.25 -15.69
C VAL A 69 -7.76 1.82 -16.51
N ARG A 70 -8.73 1.17 -15.89
CA ARG A 70 -9.95 0.73 -16.60
C ARG A 70 -10.83 1.89 -17.02
N THR A 71 -10.94 2.93 -16.20
CA THR A 71 -11.76 4.12 -16.49
C THR A 71 -11.10 5.07 -17.49
N GLY A 72 -9.91 5.57 -17.21
CA GLY A 72 -9.22 6.59 -18.00
C GLY A 72 -7.95 6.13 -18.71
N GLY A 73 -7.40 4.96 -18.37
CA GLY A 73 -6.14 4.47 -18.92
C GLY A 73 -4.95 4.71 -17.98
N VAL A 74 -3.74 4.38 -18.48
CA VAL A 74 -2.52 4.47 -17.67
C VAL A 74 -2.25 5.92 -17.21
N SER A 75 -2.59 6.91 -18.01
CA SER A 75 -2.41 8.33 -17.69
C SER A 75 -3.20 8.80 -16.47
N GLU A 76 -4.32 8.16 -16.11
CA GLU A 76 -5.08 8.51 -14.91
C GLU A 76 -4.26 8.37 -13.62
N ASN A 77 -3.20 7.57 -13.62
CA ASN A 77 -2.32 7.43 -12.46
C ASN A 77 -1.58 8.72 -12.08
N TRP A 78 -1.55 9.73 -12.93
CA TRP A 78 -0.97 11.03 -12.57
C TRP A 78 -1.68 11.72 -11.41
N ILE A 79 -2.93 11.39 -11.15
CA ILE A 79 -3.67 11.86 -9.97
C ILE A 79 -2.89 11.59 -8.67
N TRP A 80 -2.18 10.46 -8.58
CA TRP A 80 -1.38 10.12 -7.41
C TRP A 80 0.14 10.14 -7.69
N TRP A 81 0.60 9.91 -8.91
CA TRP A 81 2.03 10.01 -9.27
C TRP A 81 2.59 11.41 -9.06
N ALA A 82 1.79 12.44 -9.22
CA ALA A 82 2.19 13.83 -8.95
C ALA A 82 2.70 14.03 -7.52
N MET A 83 2.23 13.24 -6.56
CA MET A 83 2.70 13.29 -5.17
C MET A 83 4.15 12.82 -5.00
N GLY A 84 4.74 12.17 -6.02
CA GLY A 84 6.18 11.88 -6.06
C GLY A 84 7.04 13.15 -5.95
N ILE A 85 6.52 14.32 -6.35
CA ILE A 85 7.20 15.62 -6.20
C ILE A 85 7.37 15.94 -4.71
N SER A 86 6.31 15.83 -3.89
CA SER A 86 6.40 16.02 -2.44
C SER A 86 7.29 14.97 -1.78
N GLY A 87 7.25 13.74 -2.28
CA GLY A 87 8.17 12.68 -1.87
C GLY A 87 9.63 13.05 -2.09
N MET A 88 9.97 13.58 -3.26
CA MET A 88 11.33 14.05 -3.55
C MET A 88 11.72 15.28 -2.72
N CYS A 89 10.79 16.20 -2.45
CA CYS A 89 11.02 17.27 -1.48
C CYS A 89 11.36 16.71 -0.09
N THR A 90 10.67 15.64 0.34
CA THR A 90 10.98 14.96 1.61
C THR A 90 12.41 14.41 1.59
N VAL A 91 12.84 13.77 0.50
CA VAL A 91 14.21 13.24 0.37
C VAL A 91 15.26 14.33 0.53
N PHE A 92 15.14 15.40 -0.25
CA PHE A 92 16.22 16.39 -0.36
C PHE A 92 16.23 17.44 0.76
N PHE A 93 15.05 17.80 1.30
CA PHE A 93 14.95 18.89 2.26
C PHE A 93 14.66 18.43 3.70
N TYR A 94 13.92 17.33 3.89
CA TYR A 94 13.37 17.02 5.22
C TYR A 94 13.93 15.74 5.85
N ALA A 95 14.35 14.73 5.08
CA ALA A 95 14.75 13.46 5.64
C ALA A 95 15.89 13.55 6.66
N GLN A 96 16.92 14.34 6.35
CA GLN A 96 18.04 14.59 7.27
C GLN A 96 17.61 15.40 8.50
N LEU A 97 16.72 16.38 8.32
CA LEU A 97 16.22 17.21 9.41
C LEU A 97 15.41 16.42 10.42
N TRP A 98 14.55 15.51 9.94
CA TRP A 98 13.84 14.58 10.81
C TRP A 98 14.82 13.77 11.66
N ARG A 99 15.81 13.16 11.06
CA ARG A 99 16.79 12.36 11.81
C ARG A 99 17.59 13.21 12.81
N ARG A 100 17.96 14.43 12.44
CA ARG A 100 18.69 15.38 13.28
C ARG A 100 17.86 15.87 14.46
N SER A 101 16.54 15.95 14.33
CA SER A 101 15.65 16.47 15.39
C SER A 101 15.69 15.65 16.68
N ASN A 102 16.06 14.37 16.60
CA ASN A 102 16.14 13.42 17.73
C ASN A 102 14.86 13.26 18.56
N ILE A 103 13.70 13.68 18.04
CA ILE A 103 12.41 13.45 18.69
C ILE A 103 11.98 12.00 18.62
N LEU A 104 11.04 11.59 19.45
CA LEU A 104 10.54 10.21 19.49
C LEU A 104 9.43 9.95 18.46
N THR A 105 8.55 10.94 18.26
CA THR A 105 7.41 10.86 17.35
C THR A 105 7.27 12.18 16.58
N ASP A 106 6.65 12.15 15.41
CA ASP A 106 6.39 13.33 14.57
C ASP A 106 5.59 14.41 15.30
N VAL A 107 4.59 14.04 16.09
CA VAL A 107 3.81 15.01 16.90
C VAL A 107 4.66 15.70 17.98
N GLY A 108 5.78 15.13 18.38
CA GLY A 108 6.76 15.77 19.26
C GLY A 108 7.41 17.01 18.64
N PHE A 109 7.38 17.14 17.31
CA PHE A 109 7.88 18.31 16.60
C PHE A 109 7.19 19.62 17.03
N TYR A 110 5.92 19.55 17.40
CA TYR A 110 5.19 20.76 17.86
C TYR A 110 5.75 21.33 19.17
N GLU A 111 6.19 20.47 20.09
CA GLU A 111 6.84 20.91 21.34
C GLU A 111 8.29 21.32 21.11
N LEU A 112 8.96 20.79 20.10
CA LEU A 112 10.29 21.24 19.69
C LEU A 112 10.25 22.65 19.07
N ARG A 113 9.22 22.92 18.25
CA ARG A 113 9.09 24.17 17.48
C ARG A 113 8.41 25.29 18.26
N TYR A 114 7.46 24.95 19.09
CA TYR A 114 6.65 25.87 19.87
C TYR A 114 6.81 25.56 21.37
N SER A 115 6.34 26.42 22.23
CA SER A 115 6.48 26.27 23.68
C SER A 115 5.15 26.47 24.42
N GLY A 116 5.12 26.01 25.67
CA GLY A 116 4.02 26.24 26.58
C GLY A 116 2.73 25.49 26.28
N ARG A 117 1.63 25.93 26.90
CA ARG A 117 0.31 25.29 26.79
C ARG A 117 -0.23 25.16 25.34
N PRO A 118 -0.04 26.16 24.44
CA PRO A 118 -0.47 26.06 23.06
C PRO A 118 0.21 24.90 22.30
N ALA A 119 1.49 24.65 22.52
CA ALA A 119 2.22 23.53 21.90
C ALA A 119 1.69 22.19 22.38
N ALA A 120 1.47 22.04 23.69
CA ALA A 120 0.88 20.81 24.26
C ALA A 120 -0.55 20.58 23.75
N PHE A 121 -1.36 21.64 23.64
CA PHE A 121 -2.70 21.54 23.05
C PHE A 121 -2.64 21.10 21.58
N LEU A 122 -1.80 21.73 20.76
CA LEU A 122 -1.63 21.38 19.35
C LEU A 122 -1.19 19.92 19.17
N ARG A 123 -0.21 19.47 19.97
CA ARG A 123 0.24 18.08 20.01
C ARG A 123 -0.90 17.12 20.34
N GLY A 124 -1.65 17.39 21.41
CA GLY A 124 -2.79 16.57 21.83
C GLY A 124 -3.91 16.55 20.77
N PHE A 125 -4.26 17.73 20.24
CA PHE A 125 -5.25 17.84 19.16
C PHE A 125 -4.86 17.03 17.93
N ARG A 126 -3.62 17.18 17.45
CA ARG A 126 -3.11 16.42 16.27
C ARG A 126 -3.10 14.93 16.55
N ALA A 127 -2.72 14.50 17.73
CA ALA A 127 -2.73 13.09 18.10
C ALA A 127 -4.15 12.48 18.04
N LEU A 128 -5.16 13.20 18.55
CA LEU A 128 -6.55 12.77 18.49
C LEU A 128 -7.11 12.85 17.05
N TYR A 129 -6.86 13.95 16.36
CA TYR A 129 -7.37 14.21 15.02
C TYR A 129 -6.85 13.19 13.99
N LEU A 130 -5.54 12.94 14.00
CA LEU A 130 -4.92 11.95 13.10
C LEU A 130 -5.10 10.52 13.62
N GLY A 131 -4.80 10.30 14.91
CA GLY A 131 -4.77 8.95 15.48
C GLY A 131 -6.14 8.31 15.70
N ILE A 132 -7.23 9.08 15.79
CA ILE A 132 -8.57 8.54 15.93
C ILE A 132 -9.40 8.83 14.67
N PHE A 133 -9.67 10.09 14.37
CA PHE A 133 -10.64 10.43 13.34
C PHE A 133 -10.23 9.94 11.95
N PHE A 134 -9.08 10.39 11.44
CA PHE A 134 -8.62 9.97 10.12
C PHE A 134 -8.23 8.50 10.07
N ASN A 135 -7.65 8.00 11.16
CA ASN A 135 -7.25 6.61 11.26
C ASN A 135 -8.44 5.65 11.08
N VAL A 136 -9.54 5.90 11.78
CA VAL A 136 -10.78 5.10 11.64
C VAL A 136 -11.31 5.15 10.21
N MET A 137 -11.26 6.31 9.54
CA MET A 137 -11.70 6.44 8.14
C MET A 137 -10.83 5.59 7.19
N ILE A 138 -9.50 5.65 7.34
CA ILE A 138 -8.58 4.88 6.52
C ILE A 138 -8.75 3.39 6.78
N MET A 139 -8.84 2.98 8.04
CA MET A 139 -9.12 1.59 8.41
C MET A 139 -10.41 1.07 7.78
N ALA A 140 -11.46 1.89 7.73
CA ALA A 140 -12.72 1.53 7.08
C ALA A 140 -12.54 1.30 5.56
N THR A 141 -11.79 2.18 4.88
CA THR A 141 -11.50 2.06 3.44
C THR A 141 -10.71 0.78 3.13
N VAL A 142 -9.63 0.54 3.87
CA VAL A 142 -8.79 -0.66 3.70
C VAL A 142 -9.57 -1.94 4.02
N THR A 143 -10.45 -1.90 5.03
CA THR A 143 -11.32 -3.02 5.40
C THR A 143 -12.34 -3.32 4.29
N LEU A 144 -12.91 -2.28 3.65
CA LEU A 144 -13.80 -2.48 2.51
C LEU A 144 -13.10 -3.19 1.34
N ALA A 145 -11.86 -2.80 1.03
CA ALA A 145 -11.06 -3.47 0.02
C ALA A 145 -10.77 -4.94 0.39
N ALA A 146 -10.44 -5.22 1.65
CA ALA A 146 -10.24 -6.58 2.15
C ALA A 146 -11.53 -7.43 2.05
N ILE A 147 -12.70 -6.85 2.31
CA ILE A 147 -13.99 -7.53 2.13
C ILE A 147 -14.23 -7.91 0.66
N LYS A 148 -13.93 -7.00 -0.29
CA LYS A 148 -14.04 -7.28 -1.73
C LYS A 148 -13.15 -8.45 -2.15
N ILE A 149 -11.90 -8.44 -1.73
CA ILE A 149 -10.92 -9.49 -2.01
C ILE A 149 -11.33 -10.81 -1.36
N GLY A 150 -11.69 -10.78 -0.07
CA GLY A 150 -12.15 -11.95 0.67
C GLY A 150 -13.40 -12.58 0.08
N GLY A 151 -14.35 -11.78 -0.39
CA GLY A 151 -15.56 -12.25 -1.06
C GLY A 151 -15.28 -12.99 -2.34
N ILE A 152 -14.34 -12.49 -3.19
CA ILE A 152 -13.97 -13.14 -4.46
C ILE A 152 -13.10 -14.38 -4.25
N LEU A 153 -12.02 -14.25 -3.47
CA LEU A 153 -11.00 -15.28 -3.38
C LEU A 153 -11.32 -16.36 -2.34
N LEU A 154 -11.95 -15.97 -1.22
CA LEU A 154 -12.18 -16.86 -0.08
C LEU A 154 -13.66 -17.24 0.08
N GLY A 155 -14.58 -16.50 -0.51
CA GLY A 155 -16.02 -16.69 -0.32
C GLY A 155 -16.48 -16.42 1.13
N VAL A 156 -15.71 -15.64 1.90
CA VAL A 156 -16.00 -15.30 3.30
C VAL A 156 -16.91 -14.08 3.41
N SER A 157 -17.69 -14.03 4.48
CA SER A 157 -18.55 -12.90 4.77
C SER A 157 -17.76 -11.68 5.29
N LYS A 158 -18.36 -10.49 5.16
CA LYS A 158 -17.75 -9.25 5.69
C LYS A 158 -17.41 -9.31 7.18
N TYR A 159 -18.23 -9.99 7.96
CA TYR A 159 -18.03 -10.12 9.41
C TYR A 159 -16.86 -11.03 9.74
N GLU A 160 -16.68 -12.12 9.00
CA GLU A 160 -15.54 -13.02 9.17
C GLU A 160 -14.22 -12.28 8.85
N VAL A 161 -14.17 -11.53 7.75
CA VAL A 161 -12.98 -10.71 7.41
C VAL A 161 -12.63 -9.74 8.55
N ILE A 162 -13.61 -8.97 9.04
CA ILE A 162 -13.39 -7.97 10.08
C ILE A 162 -12.91 -8.63 11.40
N LEU A 163 -13.60 -9.68 11.84
CA LEU A 163 -13.31 -10.30 13.14
C LEU A 163 -11.98 -11.05 13.13
N ILE A 164 -11.72 -11.87 12.11
CA ILE A 164 -10.49 -12.68 12.05
C ILE A 164 -9.28 -11.77 11.87
N ALA A 165 -9.27 -10.96 10.82
CA ALA A 165 -8.12 -10.13 10.52
C ALA A 165 -7.90 -9.04 11.57
N GLY A 166 -8.97 -8.41 12.09
CA GLY A 166 -8.87 -7.41 13.15
C GLY A 166 -8.29 -7.97 14.44
N THR A 167 -8.75 -9.16 14.88
CA THR A 167 -8.23 -9.82 16.10
C THR A 167 -6.76 -10.20 15.94
N VAL A 168 -6.38 -10.84 14.84
CA VAL A 168 -4.99 -11.22 14.57
C VAL A 168 -4.08 -10.00 14.55
N THR A 169 -4.53 -8.92 13.90
CA THR A 169 -3.79 -7.66 13.83
C THR A 169 -3.57 -7.05 15.21
N ALA A 170 -4.62 -6.97 16.03
CA ALA A 170 -4.53 -6.40 17.38
C ALA A 170 -3.54 -7.17 18.26
N LEU A 171 -3.56 -8.51 18.20
CA LEU A 171 -2.63 -9.35 18.97
C LEU A 171 -1.18 -9.19 18.49
N TYR A 172 -0.95 -9.13 17.19
CA TYR A 172 0.38 -8.97 16.62
C TYR A 172 0.97 -7.59 16.92
N SER A 173 0.20 -6.51 16.72
CA SER A 173 0.71 -5.13 16.86
C SER A 173 1.11 -4.80 18.31
N ALA A 174 0.40 -5.36 19.28
CA ALA A 174 0.68 -5.10 20.69
C ALA A 174 2.04 -5.64 21.17
N THR A 175 2.67 -6.54 20.41
CA THR A 175 3.86 -7.28 20.91
C THR A 175 5.16 -6.96 20.16
N SER A 176 5.13 -6.59 18.88
CA SER A 176 6.32 -6.70 18.00
C SER A 176 7.35 -5.57 18.10
N GLY A 177 6.97 -4.34 18.46
CA GLY A 177 7.84 -3.14 18.37
C GLY A 177 8.40 -2.88 16.95
N LEU A 178 9.14 -1.79 16.74
CA LEU A 178 9.55 -1.36 15.40
C LEU A 178 10.46 -2.38 14.67
N TRP A 179 11.37 -3.08 15.37
CA TRP A 179 12.23 -4.08 14.73
C TRP A 179 11.44 -5.26 14.16
N GLY A 180 10.47 -5.77 14.91
CA GLY A 180 9.62 -6.85 14.42
C GLY A 180 8.82 -6.42 13.21
N VAL A 181 8.24 -5.23 13.27
CA VAL A 181 7.49 -4.62 12.16
C VAL A 181 8.37 -4.50 10.90
N VAL A 182 9.54 -3.88 10.99
CA VAL A 182 10.40 -3.60 9.83
C VAL A 182 10.93 -4.89 9.17
N VAL A 183 11.18 -5.94 9.95
CA VAL A 183 11.58 -7.24 9.39
C VAL A 183 10.39 -7.96 8.72
N THR A 184 9.21 -7.91 9.30
CA THR A 184 8.00 -8.46 8.66
C THR A 184 7.59 -7.66 7.42
N ASP A 185 7.83 -6.34 7.40
CA ASP A 185 7.64 -5.48 6.23
C ASP A 185 8.54 -5.92 5.05
N LEU A 186 9.79 -6.29 5.33
CA LEU A 186 10.69 -6.83 4.31
C LEU A 186 10.15 -8.12 3.70
N LEU A 187 9.68 -9.04 4.54
CA LEU A 187 9.05 -10.29 4.08
C LEU A 187 7.81 -10.00 3.24
N LEU A 188 6.95 -9.09 3.72
CA LEU A 188 5.76 -8.67 2.97
C LEU A 188 6.14 -8.08 1.60
N PHE A 189 7.12 -7.19 1.56
CA PHE A 189 7.55 -6.57 0.29
C PHE A 189 7.97 -7.62 -0.74
N ILE A 190 8.79 -8.59 -0.32
CA ILE A 190 9.24 -9.67 -1.21
C ILE A 190 8.05 -10.50 -1.71
N VAL A 191 7.17 -10.92 -0.79
CA VAL A 191 6.01 -11.76 -1.13
C VAL A 191 5.01 -11.00 -2.00
N ALA A 192 4.71 -9.74 -1.66
CA ALA A 192 3.76 -8.92 -2.41
C ALA A 192 4.27 -8.59 -3.83
N MET A 193 5.56 -8.24 -3.98
CA MET A 193 6.14 -8.00 -5.30
C MET A 193 6.17 -9.27 -6.15
N THR A 194 6.56 -10.41 -5.57
CA THR A 194 6.53 -11.70 -6.26
C THR A 194 5.10 -12.06 -6.71
N GLY A 195 4.12 -11.88 -5.81
CA GLY A 195 2.71 -12.11 -6.13
C GLY A 195 2.18 -11.18 -7.21
N SER A 196 2.52 -9.89 -7.15
CA SER A 196 2.09 -8.91 -8.15
C SER A 196 2.70 -9.18 -9.54
N LEU A 197 3.98 -9.55 -9.59
CA LEU A 197 4.66 -9.94 -10.84
C LEU A 197 4.06 -11.23 -11.41
N ALA A 198 3.78 -12.23 -10.55
CA ALA A 198 3.10 -13.44 -10.97
C ALA A 198 1.69 -13.14 -11.51
N ALA A 199 0.93 -12.29 -10.82
CA ALA A 199 -0.40 -11.87 -11.28
C ALA A 199 -0.33 -11.23 -12.68
N ALA A 200 0.62 -10.32 -12.91
CA ALA A 200 0.84 -9.70 -14.20
C ALA A 200 1.22 -10.74 -15.27
N TYR A 201 2.12 -11.66 -14.94
CA TYR A 201 2.54 -12.73 -15.87
C TYR A 201 1.35 -13.63 -16.28
N TYR A 202 0.59 -14.13 -15.32
CA TYR A 202 -0.56 -15.00 -15.62
C TYR A 202 -1.73 -14.24 -16.26
N ALA A 203 -1.90 -12.95 -15.96
CA ALA A 203 -2.89 -12.13 -16.63
C ALA A 203 -2.62 -11.98 -18.12
N VAL A 204 -1.37 -11.73 -18.52
CA VAL A 204 -1.03 -11.60 -19.95
C VAL A 204 -0.98 -12.94 -20.69
N GLN A 205 -0.84 -14.07 -19.97
CA GLN A 205 -0.88 -15.41 -20.56
C GLN A 205 -2.31 -15.91 -20.85
N GLN A 206 -3.35 -15.15 -20.48
CA GLN A 206 -4.71 -15.54 -20.86
C GLN A 206 -4.85 -15.60 -22.39
N PRO A 207 -5.54 -16.62 -22.92
CA PRO A 207 -5.66 -16.82 -24.38
C PRO A 207 -6.20 -15.59 -25.12
N GLU A 208 -7.14 -14.88 -24.48
CA GLU A 208 -7.77 -13.66 -25.01
C GLU A 208 -6.79 -12.49 -25.11
N VAL A 209 -5.79 -12.46 -24.22
CA VAL A 209 -4.79 -11.36 -24.16
C VAL A 209 -3.66 -11.60 -25.16
N GLY A 210 -3.21 -12.83 -25.34
CA GLY A 210 -2.18 -13.18 -26.33
C GLY A 210 -0.76 -12.71 -25.96
N GLY A 211 -0.43 -12.64 -24.67
CA GLY A 211 0.88 -12.22 -24.17
C GLY A 211 1.06 -10.70 -24.14
N LEU A 212 2.25 -10.24 -23.78
CA LEU A 212 2.57 -8.80 -23.77
C LEU A 212 2.41 -8.17 -25.15
N ASN A 213 2.77 -8.87 -26.21
CA ASN A 213 2.61 -8.34 -27.56
C ASN A 213 1.14 -8.13 -27.89
N GLY A 214 0.28 -9.11 -27.61
CA GLY A 214 -1.17 -8.99 -27.80
C GLY A 214 -1.75 -7.83 -26.99
N LEU A 215 -1.31 -7.67 -25.73
CA LEU A 215 -1.74 -6.57 -24.87
C LEU A 215 -1.43 -5.19 -25.46
N PHE A 216 -0.20 -4.97 -25.94
CA PHE A 216 0.23 -3.67 -26.46
C PHE A 216 -0.23 -3.38 -27.89
N THR A 217 -0.62 -4.40 -28.67
CA THR A 217 -1.13 -4.24 -30.03
C THR A 217 -2.65 -4.31 -30.14
N ASN A 218 -3.36 -4.54 -29.03
CA ASN A 218 -4.81 -4.62 -29.03
C ASN A 218 -5.44 -3.25 -29.35
N PRO A 219 -6.25 -3.14 -30.43
CA PRO A 219 -6.87 -1.88 -30.84
C PRO A 219 -7.81 -1.29 -29.77
N GLU A 220 -8.47 -2.12 -28.97
CA GLU A 220 -9.38 -1.70 -27.91
C GLU A 220 -8.65 -0.99 -26.76
N LEU A 221 -7.36 -1.27 -26.60
CA LEU A 221 -6.52 -0.65 -25.58
C LEU A 221 -5.73 0.58 -26.08
N ALA A 222 -5.76 0.90 -27.39
CA ALA A 222 -4.90 1.93 -27.97
C ALA A 222 -5.02 3.28 -27.23
N GLY A 223 -6.24 3.68 -26.82
CA GLY A 223 -6.47 4.90 -26.04
C GLY A 223 -6.12 4.78 -24.54
N LYS A 224 -5.86 3.56 -24.02
CA LYS A 224 -5.59 3.31 -22.61
C LYS A 224 -4.10 3.15 -22.26
N LEU A 225 -3.24 2.97 -23.27
CA LEU A 225 -1.81 2.69 -23.10
C LEU A 225 -0.96 3.95 -22.88
N ALA A 226 -1.47 5.12 -23.22
CA ALA A 226 -0.71 6.37 -23.16
C ALA A 226 -0.33 6.70 -21.69
N LEU A 227 0.96 7.03 -21.49
CA LEU A 227 1.47 7.50 -20.18
C LEU A 227 1.05 8.93 -19.85
N LEU A 228 0.81 9.75 -20.86
CA LEU A 228 0.36 11.12 -20.74
C LEU A 228 -1.06 11.24 -21.25
N PRO A 229 -1.87 12.16 -20.70
CA PRO A 229 -3.22 12.41 -21.21
C PRO A 229 -3.17 13.02 -22.61
N ASP A 230 -4.27 12.95 -23.31
CA ASP A 230 -4.45 13.67 -24.56
C ASP A 230 -4.60 15.16 -24.28
N PHE A 231 -3.60 15.95 -24.66
CA PHE A 231 -3.60 17.40 -24.48
C PHE A 231 -4.52 18.13 -25.45
N THR A 232 -5.15 17.45 -26.42
CA THR A 232 -6.21 18.04 -27.25
C THR A 232 -7.53 18.15 -26.46
N ASP A 233 -7.78 17.27 -25.50
CA ASP A 233 -8.80 17.43 -24.48
C ASP A 233 -8.22 18.12 -23.24
N LEU A 234 -8.22 19.45 -23.27
CA LEU A 234 -7.70 20.28 -22.19
C LEU A 234 -8.42 20.07 -20.85
N HIS A 235 -9.68 19.68 -20.86
CA HIS A 235 -10.43 19.45 -19.61
C HIS A 235 -9.89 18.20 -18.89
N SER A 236 -9.79 17.08 -19.58
CA SER A 236 -9.21 15.84 -19.02
C SER A 236 -7.73 16.03 -18.68
N ALA A 237 -6.93 16.64 -19.55
CA ALA A 237 -5.51 16.90 -19.29
C ALA A 237 -5.31 17.82 -18.07
N ALA A 238 -6.17 18.83 -17.88
CA ALA A 238 -6.12 19.67 -16.69
C ALA A 238 -6.44 18.88 -15.42
N ALA A 239 -7.49 18.07 -15.43
CA ALA A 239 -7.96 17.35 -14.25
C ALA A 239 -6.96 16.29 -13.79
N ILE A 240 -6.39 15.48 -14.69
CA ILE A 240 -5.56 14.33 -14.34
C ILE A 240 -4.06 14.60 -14.31
N PHE A 241 -3.58 15.68 -14.94
CA PHE A 241 -2.15 15.95 -15.08
C PHE A 241 -1.75 17.36 -14.65
N ILE A 242 -2.33 18.41 -15.25
CA ILE A 242 -1.88 19.79 -15.01
C ILE A 242 -2.16 20.21 -13.57
N ILE A 243 -3.38 20.04 -13.09
CA ILE A 243 -3.75 20.39 -11.69
C ILE A 243 -2.99 19.52 -10.68
N PRO A 244 -2.91 18.19 -10.83
CA PRO A 244 -2.08 17.37 -9.95
C PRO A 244 -0.63 17.83 -9.87
N ILE A 245 0.02 18.11 -10.98
CA ILE A 245 1.43 18.55 -11.00
C ILE A 245 1.61 19.99 -10.53
N ALA A 246 0.71 20.90 -10.90
CA ALA A 246 0.87 22.32 -10.57
C ALA A 246 0.50 22.65 -9.11
N VAL A 247 -0.50 21.96 -8.55
CA VAL A 247 -1.10 22.31 -7.27
C VAL A 247 -1.22 21.13 -6.32
N GLN A 248 -1.78 20.01 -6.78
CA GLN A 248 -2.17 18.91 -5.90
C GLN A 248 -0.97 18.15 -5.30
N TRP A 249 0.19 18.15 -5.97
CA TRP A 249 1.41 17.48 -5.47
C TRP A 249 1.82 17.95 -4.07
N TRP A 250 1.42 19.15 -3.67
CA TRP A 250 1.68 19.69 -2.33
C TRP A 250 0.76 19.11 -1.27
N SER A 251 -0.37 18.55 -1.65
CA SER A 251 -1.29 17.91 -0.72
C SER A 251 -0.75 16.59 -0.18
N THR A 252 -1.37 16.09 0.85
CA THR A 252 -1.09 14.75 1.37
C THR A 252 -1.97 13.73 0.66
N TRP A 253 -1.45 12.55 0.38
CA TRP A 253 -2.26 11.47 -0.15
C TRP A 253 -3.12 10.79 0.92
N TYR A 254 -2.77 10.97 2.21
CA TYR A 254 -3.66 10.77 3.34
C TYR A 254 -3.24 11.66 4.51
N PRO A 255 -4.15 12.01 5.44
CA PRO A 255 -3.82 12.83 6.59
C PRO A 255 -2.73 12.21 7.46
N GLY A 256 -1.72 13.00 7.81
CA GLY A 256 -0.53 12.55 8.52
C GLY A 256 0.66 12.21 7.62
N ALA A 257 0.48 12.16 6.29
CA ALA A 257 1.58 12.01 5.33
C ALA A 257 1.88 13.35 4.66
N GLU A 258 2.09 14.39 5.46
CA GLU A 258 2.36 15.75 4.99
C GLU A 258 3.62 15.80 4.09
N PRO A 259 3.67 16.78 3.17
CA PRO A 259 4.92 17.12 2.48
C PRO A 259 6.03 17.38 3.51
N GLY A 260 7.16 16.72 3.33
CA GLY A 260 8.24 16.74 4.32
C GLY A 260 8.28 15.52 5.25
N GLY A 261 7.30 14.63 5.12
CA GLY A 261 7.19 13.38 5.87
C GLY A 261 6.44 13.54 7.19
N GLY A 262 5.49 12.66 7.42
CA GLY A 262 4.72 12.55 8.65
C GLY A 262 4.42 11.07 8.94
N GLY A 263 3.76 10.78 10.05
CA GLY A 263 3.34 9.45 10.41
C GLY A 263 4.45 8.39 10.31
N TYR A 264 4.17 7.29 9.61
CA TYR A 264 5.12 6.17 9.50
C TYR A 264 6.38 6.50 8.70
N VAL A 265 6.35 7.44 7.74
CA VAL A 265 7.54 7.88 7.00
C VAL A 265 8.49 8.62 7.94
N ALA A 266 7.98 9.56 8.75
CA ALA A 266 8.76 10.26 9.76
C ALA A 266 9.34 9.28 10.78
N GLN A 267 8.57 8.32 11.26
CA GLN A 267 9.04 7.29 12.21
C GLN A 267 10.25 6.52 11.67
N ARG A 268 10.23 6.11 10.40
CA ARG A 268 11.36 5.39 9.79
C ARG A 268 12.57 6.31 9.60
N MET A 269 12.38 7.57 9.23
CA MET A 269 13.49 8.54 9.17
C MET A 269 14.14 8.75 10.55
N LEU A 270 13.31 8.86 11.61
CA LEU A 270 13.78 8.98 13.00
C LEU A 270 14.53 7.74 13.50
N ALA A 271 14.15 6.55 13.03
CA ALA A 271 14.77 5.26 13.37
C ALA A 271 16.08 4.98 12.62
N ALA A 272 16.41 5.77 11.61
CA ALA A 272 17.61 5.58 10.79
C ALA A 272 18.90 5.73 11.61
N LYS A 273 19.93 4.97 11.24
CA LYS A 273 21.24 4.98 11.88
C LYS A 273 21.86 6.39 11.91
N ASP A 274 21.77 7.11 10.81
CA ASP A 274 22.26 8.47 10.64
C ASP A 274 21.45 9.22 9.57
N GLU A 275 21.78 10.50 9.33
CA GLU A 275 21.12 11.37 8.35
C GLU A 275 21.23 10.84 6.90
N SER A 276 22.38 10.26 6.53
CA SER A 276 22.59 9.66 5.20
C SER A 276 21.69 8.43 5.00
N HIS A 277 21.53 7.63 6.05
CA HIS A 277 20.60 6.49 6.04
C HIS A 277 19.14 6.93 5.94
N ALA A 278 18.74 8.02 6.61
CA ALA A 278 17.39 8.58 6.49
C ALA A 278 17.11 9.05 5.06
N LEU A 279 18.04 9.80 4.44
CA LEU A 279 17.91 10.27 3.06
C LEU A 279 17.79 9.10 2.08
N LYS A 280 18.71 8.14 2.15
CA LYS A 280 18.71 6.97 1.25
C LYS A 280 17.46 6.11 1.43
N ALA A 281 16.96 5.94 2.66
CA ALA A 281 15.73 5.20 2.93
C ALA A 281 14.53 5.87 2.24
N THR A 282 14.40 7.19 2.38
CA THR A 282 13.30 7.94 1.77
C THR A 282 13.42 7.97 0.24
N LEU A 283 14.64 8.05 -0.31
CA LEU A 283 14.86 7.94 -1.76
C LEU A 283 14.44 6.56 -2.29
N TRP A 284 14.88 5.49 -1.64
CA TRP A 284 14.48 4.13 -2.02
C TRP A 284 12.97 3.93 -1.92
N PHE A 285 12.36 4.45 -0.86
CA PHE A 285 10.90 4.46 -0.73
C PHE A 285 10.21 5.08 -1.94
N ASN A 286 10.60 6.30 -2.34
CA ASN A 286 9.97 6.99 -3.46
C ASN A 286 10.16 6.26 -4.79
N LEU A 287 11.36 5.74 -5.06
CA LEU A 287 11.64 4.96 -6.27
C LEU A 287 10.78 3.68 -6.33
N ALA A 288 10.74 2.94 -5.24
CA ALA A 288 9.98 1.69 -5.21
C ALA A 288 8.46 1.94 -5.23
N HIS A 289 7.99 3.01 -4.56
CA HIS A 289 6.58 3.34 -4.46
C HIS A 289 6.00 3.85 -5.79
N TYR A 290 6.66 4.81 -6.43
CA TYR A 290 6.13 5.47 -7.61
C TYR A 290 6.58 4.84 -8.94
N ALA A 291 7.79 4.26 -8.99
CA ALA A 291 8.34 3.74 -10.22
C ALA A 291 8.33 2.20 -10.33
N LEU A 292 8.50 1.45 -9.23
CA LEU A 292 8.66 -0.01 -9.32
C LEU A 292 7.33 -0.77 -9.20
N ARG A 293 6.61 -0.56 -8.10
CA ARG A 293 5.46 -1.40 -7.74
C ARG A 293 4.18 -1.21 -8.58
N PRO A 294 3.91 -0.05 -9.26
CA PRO A 294 2.64 0.12 -9.98
C PRO A 294 2.52 -0.73 -11.23
N TRP A 295 3.62 -1.03 -11.90
CA TRP A 295 3.61 -1.66 -13.21
C TRP A 295 2.93 -3.03 -13.26
N PRO A 296 3.17 -3.96 -12.34
CA PRO A 296 2.42 -5.21 -12.35
C PRO A 296 0.91 -5.00 -12.26
N TRP A 297 0.46 -4.05 -11.45
CA TRP A 297 -0.97 -3.75 -11.31
C TRP A 297 -1.57 -3.11 -12.56
N ILE A 298 -0.83 -2.20 -13.20
CA ILE A 298 -1.22 -1.60 -14.48
C ILE A 298 -1.37 -2.67 -15.57
N ILE A 299 -0.43 -3.62 -15.64
CA ILE A 299 -0.49 -4.72 -16.61
C ILE A 299 -1.72 -5.61 -16.33
N VAL A 300 -1.99 -5.96 -15.08
CA VAL A 300 -3.18 -6.73 -14.71
C VAL A 300 -4.45 -5.96 -15.07
N ALA A 301 -4.49 -4.64 -14.82
CA ALA A 301 -5.64 -3.79 -15.13
C ALA A 301 -5.91 -3.72 -16.64
N LEU A 302 -4.87 -3.55 -17.45
CA LEU A 302 -4.99 -3.55 -18.92
C LEU A 302 -5.47 -4.93 -19.43
N ALA A 303 -4.88 -6.03 -18.96
CA ALA A 303 -5.31 -7.36 -19.31
C ALA A 303 -6.77 -7.62 -18.91
N SER A 304 -7.21 -7.09 -17.78
CA SER A 304 -8.58 -7.23 -17.30
C SER A 304 -9.62 -6.54 -18.20
N LEU A 305 -9.25 -5.53 -18.99
CA LEU A 305 -10.13 -4.90 -19.95
C LEU A 305 -10.48 -5.84 -21.13
N ILE A 306 -9.58 -6.76 -21.45
CA ILE A 306 -9.80 -7.78 -22.50
C ILE A 306 -10.60 -8.96 -21.92
N VAL A 307 -10.21 -9.47 -20.74
CA VAL A 307 -10.84 -10.65 -20.12
C VAL A 307 -12.22 -10.34 -19.55
N TYR A 308 -12.39 -9.18 -18.95
CA TYR A 308 -13.62 -8.69 -18.35
C TYR A 308 -13.94 -7.27 -18.87
N PRO A 309 -14.43 -7.11 -20.11
CA PRO A 309 -14.58 -5.78 -20.73
C PRO A 309 -15.60 -4.89 -19.99
N THR A 310 -16.64 -5.47 -19.40
CA THR A 310 -17.73 -4.74 -18.73
C THR A 310 -17.86 -5.15 -17.25
N LEU A 311 -18.59 -4.33 -16.47
CA LEU A 311 -18.94 -4.71 -15.11
C LEU A 311 -19.87 -5.92 -15.05
N ASP A 312 -20.76 -6.06 -16.04
CA ASP A 312 -21.66 -7.22 -16.16
C ASP A 312 -20.87 -8.52 -16.40
N SER A 313 -19.76 -8.46 -17.14
CA SER A 313 -18.89 -9.62 -17.33
C SER A 313 -18.21 -10.07 -16.03
N ILE A 314 -17.85 -9.13 -15.17
CA ILE A 314 -17.34 -9.42 -13.82
C ILE A 314 -18.44 -10.02 -12.96
N GLN A 315 -19.65 -9.43 -12.96
CA GLN A 315 -20.79 -9.94 -12.19
C GLN A 315 -21.21 -11.35 -12.64
N ALA A 316 -21.19 -11.60 -13.95
CA ALA A 316 -21.51 -12.92 -14.50
C ALA A 316 -20.48 -13.99 -14.09
N ALA A 317 -19.19 -13.63 -14.04
CA ALA A 317 -18.13 -14.52 -13.58
C ALA A 317 -18.19 -14.79 -12.06
N PHE A 318 -18.69 -13.84 -11.27
CA PHE A 318 -18.76 -13.91 -9.81
C PHE A 318 -20.19 -13.63 -9.29
N PRO A 319 -21.17 -14.51 -9.55
CA PRO A 319 -22.58 -14.26 -9.24
C PRO A 319 -22.87 -14.20 -7.72
N THR A 320 -21.97 -14.70 -6.89
CA THR A 320 -22.08 -14.66 -5.41
C THR A 320 -21.67 -13.33 -4.81
N VAL A 321 -21.04 -12.45 -5.59
CA VAL A 321 -20.63 -11.12 -5.13
C VAL A 321 -21.84 -10.19 -5.16
N ASP A 322 -22.01 -9.41 -4.09
CA ASP A 322 -23.09 -8.42 -3.99
C ASP A 322 -22.98 -7.40 -5.15
N PRO A 323 -24.02 -7.24 -5.99
CA PRO A 323 -23.98 -6.32 -7.12
C PRO A 323 -23.67 -4.87 -6.72
N SER A 324 -23.99 -4.46 -5.50
CA SER A 324 -23.74 -3.08 -5.02
C SER A 324 -22.26 -2.73 -4.89
N ILE A 325 -21.36 -3.74 -4.80
CA ILE A 325 -19.92 -3.53 -4.68
C ILE A 325 -19.16 -3.79 -5.98
N VAL A 326 -19.86 -4.23 -7.06
CA VAL A 326 -19.23 -4.48 -8.36
C VAL A 326 -18.91 -3.16 -9.04
N ARG A 327 -17.61 -2.88 -9.12
CA ARG A 327 -17.01 -1.70 -9.77
C ARG A 327 -15.75 -2.10 -10.51
N HIS A 328 -15.12 -1.16 -11.21
CA HIS A 328 -13.91 -1.44 -12.00
C HIS A 328 -12.73 -1.93 -11.14
N ASP A 329 -12.63 -1.50 -9.89
CA ASP A 329 -11.61 -1.93 -8.93
C ASP A 329 -11.68 -3.45 -8.61
N LEU A 330 -12.84 -4.06 -8.77
CA LEU A 330 -13.05 -5.50 -8.55
C LEU A 330 -12.36 -6.37 -9.60
N ALA A 331 -11.96 -5.80 -10.74
CA ALA A 331 -11.27 -6.54 -11.79
C ALA A 331 -9.88 -7.04 -11.34
N TYR A 332 -9.20 -6.34 -10.40
CA TYR A 332 -7.93 -6.84 -9.87
C TYR A 332 -8.07 -8.20 -9.18
N PRO A 333 -8.88 -8.34 -8.12
CA PRO A 333 -9.09 -9.65 -7.51
C PRO A 333 -9.73 -10.68 -8.46
N ALA A 334 -10.54 -10.26 -9.44
CA ALA A 334 -11.08 -11.15 -10.46
C ALA A 334 -9.99 -11.77 -11.34
N MET A 335 -8.93 -11.02 -11.67
CA MET A 335 -7.79 -11.55 -12.42
C MET A 335 -6.89 -12.48 -11.61
N LEU A 336 -6.89 -12.38 -10.29
CA LEU A 336 -6.07 -13.25 -9.42
C LEU A 336 -6.54 -14.71 -9.44
N VAL A 337 -7.76 -14.99 -9.86
CA VAL A 337 -8.27 -16.38 -9.96
C VAL A 337 -7.55 -17.23 -11.00
N PHE A 338 -6.84 -16.60 -11.94
CA PHE A 338 -6.03 -17.28 -12.96
C PHE A 338 -4.65 -17.73 -12.45
N LEU A 339 -4.29 -17.37 -11.22
CA LEU A 339 -3.04 -17.83 -10.61
C LEU A 339 -3.10 -19.32 -10.29
N PRO A 340 -2.02 -20.07 -10.54
CA PRO A 340 -1.94 -21.44 -10.11
C PRO A 340 -1.92 -21.56 -8.58
N SER A 341 -2.33 -22.74 -8.11
CA SER A 341 -2.26 -23.10 -6.69
C SER A 341 -0.85 -22.89 -6.13
N GLY A 342 -0.77 -22.40 -4.91
CA GLY A 342 0.46 -21.98 -4.24
C GLY A 342 0.80 -20.51 -4.51
N LEU A 343 0.77 -20.02 -5.75
CA LEU A 343 0.92 -18.60 -6.06
C LEU A 343 -0.32 -17.79 -5.65
N LEU A 344 -1.51 -18.33 -5.85
CA LEU A 344 -2.73 -17.72 -5.34
C LEU A 344 -2.68 -17.61 -3.81
N GLY A 345 -2.26 -18.66 -3.12
CA GLY A 345 -2.05 -18.65 -1.66
C GLY A 345 -1.03 -17.58 -1.23
N LEU A 346 0.06 -17.40 -1.98
CA LEU A 346 1.07 -16.39 -1.72
C LEU A 346 0.48 -14.97 -1.85
N VAL A 347 -0.29 -14.70 -2.89
CA VAL A 347 -0.95 -13.40 -3.09
C VAL A 347 -1.99 -13.15 -1.99
N VAL A 348 -2.81 -14.14 -1.64
CA VAL A 348 -3.77 -14.03 -0.54
C VAL A 348 -3.07 -13.74 0.78
N ALA A 349 -1.96 -14.44 1.07
CA ALA A 349 -1.14 -14.19 2.24
C ALA A 349 -0.59 -12.75 2.26
N SER A 350 -0.06 -12.25 1.12
CA SER A 350 0.46 -10.89 1.02
C SER A 350 -0.63 -9.83 1.20
N LEU A 351 -1.80 -10.02 0.61
CA LEU A 351 -2.93 -9.09 0.77
C LEU A 351 -3.47 -9.09 2.20
N THR A 352 -3.55 -10.26 2.84
CA THR A 352 -3.92 -10.36 4.26
C THR A 352 -2.92 -9.63 5.14
N ALA A 353 -1.62 -9.84 4.90
CA ALA A 353 -0.57 -9.14 5.65
C ALA A 353 -0.56 -7.64 5.38
N ALA A 354 -0.77 -7.20 4.14
CA ALA A 354 -0.89 -5.79 3.79
C ALA A 354 -2.08 -5.14 4.49
N TYR A 355 -3.23 -5.83 4.58
CA TYR A 355 -4.36 -5.40 5.38
C TYR A 355 -3.99 -5.27 6.86
N MET A 356 -3.37 -6.28 7.45
CA MET A 356 -2.94 -6.28 8.84
C MET A 356 -1.96 -5.11 9.12
N LEU A 357 -0.97 -4.90 8.25
CA LEU A 357 -0.01 -3.80 8.40
C LEU A 357 -0.67 -2.42 8.30
N SER A 358 -1.61 -2.26 7.39
CA SER A 358 -2.37 -1.01 7.28
C SER A 358 -3.15 -0.68 8.55
N LEU A 359 -3.59 -1.68 9.31
CA LEU A 359 -4.25 -1.50 10.60
C LEU A 359 -3.27 -1.20 11.76
N ILE A 360 -1.99 -1.56 11.64
CA ILE A 360 -0.99 -1.39 12.69
C ILE A 360 -0.36 -0.01 12.68
N HIS A 361 -0.13 0.56 11.51
CA HIS A 361 0.73 1.73 11.33
C HIS A 361 -0.03 3.04 11.18
N ILE A 362 -1.28 2.98 11.31
CA ILE A 362 -2.13 4.16 11.15
C ILE A 362 -2.37 4.85 12.48
#